data_6ca4ea266c1b28f0b3b481ae2c3706e4
#
_entry.id   6ca4ea266c1b28f0b3b481ae2c3706e4
#
_cell.length_a   1.000
_cell.length_b   1.000
_cell.length_c   1.000
_cell.angle_alpha   90.00
_cell.angle_beta   90.00
_cell.angle_gamma   90.00
#
_symmetry.space_group_name_H-M   'P 1'
#
loop_
_entity.id
_entity.type
_entity.pdbx_description
1 polymer ?
#
loop_
_entity_poly.entity_id
_entity_poly.type
_entity_poly.pdbx_seq_one_letter_code
_entity_poly.pdbx_strand_id
1 'polypeptide(L)'
;RLQTGDISIYGSIREQAEELKKLNIGYESVPGVSSFLGAAGALGIEYTVPEVSQSLIITRTEGRTPVPKLESLKSFASHQTSMAIFLSVQNIDSVVDQLLEGGYPANTPVAVVYKATWPDQDLVRGTLEDIAGKVKEAGIKKTALILVGRFLGHEYNYSKLYDKYFGHEYRDSI
;
A
#
# COMPACT_ATOMS: atom_id res chain seq x y z
N ARG A 1 -11.26 22.07 -5.92
CA ARG A 1 -9.88 21.59 -5.87
C ARG A 1 -9.76 20.23 -6.53
N LEU A 2 -8.84 20.09 -7.46
CA LEU A 2 -8.47 18.79 -8.03
C LEU A 2 -7.32 18.18 -7.22
N GLN A 3 -7.38 16.87 -7.00
CA GLN A 3 -6.37 16.10 -6.28
C GLN A 3 -6.14 14.75 -6.98
N THR A 4 -4.91 14.26 -6.95
CA THR A 4 -4.58 12.91 -7.42
C THR A 4 -4.90 11.89 -6.33
N GLY A 5 -5.34 10.69 -6.72
CA GLY A 5 -5.72 9.65 -5.79
C GLY A 5 -7.04 9.93 -5.08
N ASP A 6 -7.12 9.63 -3.79
CA ASP A 6 -8.29 9.86 -2.95
C ASP A 6 -7.95 10.85 -1.83
N ILE A 7 -8.88 11.75 -1.53
CA ILE A 7 -8.70 12.81 -0.54
C ILE A 7 -8.62 12.31 0.90
N SER A 8 -9.13 11.10 1.17
CA SER A 8 -9.18 10.53 2.53
C SER A 8 -7.84 9.95 2.97
N ILE A 9 -6.91 9.68 2.02
CA ILE A 9 -5.60 9.13 2.30
C ILE A 9 -4.51 10.18 2.09
N TYR A 10 -3.97 10.72 3.18
CA TYR A 10 -2.94 11.77 3.20
C TYR A 10 -3.31 13.04 2.41
N GLY A 11 -4.61 13.32 2.27
CA GLY A 11 -5.13 14.42 1.45
C GLY A 11 -5.32 15.76 2.16
N SER A 12 -5.10 15.86 3.47
CA SER A 12 -5.33 17.06 4.31
C SER A 12 -6.72 17.69 4.13
N ILE A 13 -7.72 16.86 3.81
CA ILE A 13 -9.10 17.36 3.57
C ILE A 13 -9.71 17.94 4.84
N ARG A 14 -9.38 17.39 6.01
CA ARG A 14 -9.94 17.84 7.28
C ARG A 14 -9.63 19.32 7.55
N GLU A 15 -8.39 19.72 7.35
CA GLU A 15 -7.95 21.10 7.57
C GLU A 15 -8.73 22.07 6.66
N GLN A 16 -8.91 21.69 5.39
CA GLN A 16 -9.66 22.50 4.43
C GLN A 16 -11.14 22.58 4.78
N ALA A 17 -11.74 21.45 5.17
CA ALA A 17 -13.13 21.39 5.61
C ALA A 17 -13.39 22.31 6.83
N GLU A 18 -12.47 22.33 7.80
CA GLU A 18 -12.58 23.21 8.98
C GLU A 18 -12.49 24.69 8.59
N GLU A 19 -11.62 25.08 7.65
CA GLU A 19 -11.57 26.48 7.18
C GLU A 19 -12.84 26.89 6.41
N LEU A 20 -13.35 26.01 5.54
CA LEU A 20 -14.60 26.26 4.82
C LEU A 20 -15.79 26.41 5.79
N LYS A 21 -15.83 25.57 6.83
CA LYS A 21 -16.85 25.62 7.86
C LYS A 21 -16.82 26.95 8.63
N LYS A 22 -15.64 27.48 8.99
CA LYS A 22 -15.50 28.79 9.64
C LYS A 22 -16.07 29.93 8.78
N LEU A 23 -15.95 29.78 7.47
CA LEU A 23 -16.45 30.74 6.48
C LEU A 23 -17.92 30.49 6.10
N ASN A 24 -18.56 29.51 6.69
CA ASN A 24 -19.93 29.06 6.35
C ASN A 24 -20.09 28.69 4.87
N ILE A 25 -19.05 28.10 4.26
CA ILE A 25 -19.05 27.64 2.88
C ILE A 25 -19.30 26.12 2.86
N GLY A 26 -20.36 25.69 2.16
CA GLY A 26 -20.64 24.28 1.90
C GLY A 26 -19.59 23.66 0.96
N TYR A 27 -19.30 22.38 1.13
CA TYR A 27 -18.41 21.63 0.25
C TYR A 27 -18.91 20.22 0.02
N GLU A 28 -18.49 19.63 -1.08
CA GLU A 28 -18.73 18.23 -1.42
C GLU A 28 -17.40 17.53 -1.69
N SER A 29 -17.29 16.29 -1.26
CA SER A 29 -16.13 15.45 -1.50
C SER A 29 -16.47 14.35 -2.51
N VAL A 30 -15.79 14.35 -3.64
CA VAL A 30 -15.92 13.29 -4.64
C VAL A 30 -14.83 12.26 -4.39
N PRO A 31 -15.16 10.98 -4.13
CA PRO A 31 -14.16 9.93 -3.90
C PRO A 31 -13.34 9.67 -5.17
N GLY A 32 -12.08 9.33 -4.97
CA GLY A 32 -11.14 8.99 -6.03
C GLY A 32 -10.57 7.58 -5.86
N VAL A 33 -9.62 7.23 -6.72
CA VAL A 33 -8.86 5.97 -6.63
C VAL A 33 -7.49 6.28 -6.05
N SER A 34 -7.24 5.85 -4.84
CA SER A 34 -5.93 6.03 -4.19
C SER A 34 -4.83 5.25 -4.91
N SER A 35 -3.61 5.77 -4.89
CA SER A 35 -2.46 5.18 -5.57
C SER A 35 -2.14 3.74 -5.16
N PHE A 36 -2.52 3.29 -3.96
CA PHE A 36 -2.31 1.89 -3.60
C PHE A 36 -3.22 0.95 -4.43
N LEU A 37 -4.44 1.36 -4.76
CA LEU A 37 -5.31 0.62 -5.66
C LEU A 37 -4.82 0.69 -7.11
N GLY A 38 -4.35 1.87 -7.53
CA GLY A 38 -3.71 2.03 -8.84
C GLY A 38 -2.46 1.15 -9.00
N ALA A 39 -1.66 1.03 -7.96
CA ALA A 39 -0.48 0.16 -7.95
C ALA A 39 -0.87 -1.33 -8.00
N ALA A 40 -1.91 -1.76 -7.28
CA ALA A 40 -2.42 -3.12 -7.38
C ALA A 40 -2.91 -3.44 -8.81
N GLY A 41 -3.64 -2.50 -9.43
CA GLY A 41 -4.07 -2.63 -10.83
C GLY A 41 -2.90 -2.73 -11.81
N ALA A 42 -1.87 -1.89 -11.63
CA ALA A 42 -0.65 -1.93 -12.45
C ALA A 42 0.12 -3.25 -12.34
N LEU A 43 0.04 -3.90 -11.17
CA LEU A 43 0.68 -5.19 -10.90
C LEU A 43 -0.20 -6.40 -11.25
N GLY A 44 -1.51 -6.20 -11.43
CA GLY A 44 -2.47 -7.27 -11.63
C GLY A 44 -2.62 -8.16 -10.39
N ILE A 45 -2.62 -7.58 -9.20
CA ILE A 45 -2.61 -8.30 -7.92
C ILE A 45 -3.78 -7.93 -7.01
N GLU A 46 -4.05 -8.80 -6.04
CA GLU A 46 -4.95 -8.59 -4.93
C GLU A 46 -4.17 -8.55 -3.62
N TYR A 47 -4.48 -7.60 -2.72
CA TYR A 47 -3.86 -7.51 -1.39
C TYR A 47 -4.32 -8.61 -0.43
N THR A 48 -5.55 -9.08 -0.60
CA THR A 48 -6.26 -9.95 0.35
C THR A 48 -6.37 -11.38 -0.17
N VAL A 49 -5.22 -11.96 -0.47
CA VAL A 49 -5.12 -13.33 -0.99
C VAL A 49 -5.48 -14.34 0.09
N PRO A 50 -6.44 -15.27 -0.16
CA PRO A 50 -6.84 -16.29 0.81
C PRO A 50 -5.66 -17.08 1.37
N GLU A 51 -5.64 -17.27 2.71
CA GLU A 51 -4.61 -17.97 3.48
C GLU A 51 -3.20 -17.38 3.40
N VAL A 52 -2.99 -16.33 2.63
CA VAL A 52 -1.71 -15.59 2.53
C VAL A 52 -1.76 -14.32 3.36
N SER A 53 -2.75 -13.47 3.13
CA SER A 53 -3.01 -12.26 3.91
C SER A 53 -4.46 -11.81 3.69
N GLN A 54 -5.16 -11.48 4.77
CA GLN A 54 -6.54 -10.97 4.72
C GLN A 54 -6.65 -9.54 5.24
N SER A 55 -5.51 -8.89 5.43
CA SER A 55 -5.44 -7.52 5.94
C SER A 55 -4.47 -6.70 5.11
N LEU A 56 -4.75 -5.41 4.99
CA LEU A 56 -3.88 -4.44 4.36
C LEU A 56 -3.59 -3.29 5.33
N ILE A 57 -2.33 -3.06 5.65
CA ILE A 57 -1.89 -1.88 6.40
C ILE A 57 -1.46 -0.80 5.41
N ILE A 58 -2.13 0.35 5.48
CA ILE A 58 -1.77 1.56 4.75
C ILE A 58 -1.05 2.46 5.74
N THR A 59 0.20 2.77 5.48
CA THR A 59 1.03 3.55 6.40
C THR A 59 2.09 4.39 5.68
N ARG A 60 2.87 5.12 6.44
CA ARG A 60 4.09 5.83 6.01
C ARG A 60 5.15 5.74 7.09
N THR A 61 6.39 5.98 6.75
CA THR A 61 7.43 6.21 7.75
C THR A 61 7.39 7.64 8.28
N GLU A 62 7.99 7.86 9.42
CA GLU A 62 8.29 9.20 9.91
C GLU A 62 9.15 9.95 8.89
N GLY A 63 8.82 11.23 8.70
CA GLY A 63 9.55 12.12 7.82
C GLY A 63 9.61 13.53 8.43
N ARG A 64 9.21 14.55 7.69
CA ARG A 64 9.10 15.92 8.23
C ARG A 64 8.06 16.04 9.34
N THR A 65 7.09 15.15 9.35
CA THR A 65 6.07 15.06 10.39
C THR A 65 6.17 13.72 11.09
N PRO A 66 5.99 13.67 12.43
CA PRO A 66 6.08 12.44 13.18
C PRO A 66 4.95 11.47 12.84
N VAL A 67 5.11 10.22 13.24
CA VAL A 67 4.05 9.21 13.35
C VAL A 67 3.90 8.81 14.82
N PRO A 68 2.70 8.42 15.28
CA PRO A 68 2.53 7.90 16.62
C PRO A 68 3.45 6.69 16.86
N LYS A 69 4.02 6.56 18.06
CA LYS A 69 4.98 5.48 18.37
C LYS A 69 4.41 4.07 18.11
N LEU A 70 3.15 3.85 18.39
CA LEU A 70 2.47 2.58 18.15
C LEU A 70 2.22 2.30 16.66
N GLU A 71 2.30 3.33 15.82
CA GLU A 71 2.14 3.26 14.36
C GLU A 71 3.49 3.28 13.63
N SER A 72 4.59 3.02 14.34
CA SER A 72 5.90 2.87 13.69
C SER A 72 5.88 1.71 12.70
N LEU A 73 6.61 1.83 11.59
CA LEU A 73 6.67 0.77 10.59
C LEU A 73 7.16 -0.55 11.20
N LYS A 74 8.12 -0.49 12.13
CA LYS A 74 8.59 -1.65 12.90
C LYS A 74 7.46 -2.32 13.71
N SER A 75 6.58 -1.51 14.34
CA SER A 75 5.44 -2.05 15.10
C SER A 75 4.45 -2.76 14.17
N PHE A 76 4.09 -2.15 13.04
CA PHE A 76 3.19 -2.75 12.06
C PHE A 76 3.78 -3.98 11.39
N ALA A 77 5.10 -4.02 11.18
CA ALA A 77 5.79 -5.15 10.56
C ALA A 77 5.61 -6.47 11.34
N SER A 78 5.36 -6.42 12.65
CA SER A 78 5.11 -7.61 13.47
C SER A 78 3.88 -8.42 13.01
N HIS A 79 2.95 -7.80 12.29
CA HIS A 79 1.77 -8.48 11.75
C HIS A 79 2.05 -9.28 10.47
N GLN A 80 3.15 -9.01 9.78
CA GLN A 80 3.56 -9.68 8.52
C GLN A 80 2.44 -9.79 7.46
N THR A 81 1.52 -8.84 7.46
CA THR A 81 0.39 -8.74 6.53
C THR A 81 0.75 -7.99 5.26
N SER A 82 -0.17 -7.82 4.33
CA SER A 82 0.02 -6.94 3.18
C SER A 82 0.21 -5.49 3.63
N MET A 83 1.19 -4.78 3.07
CA MET A 83 1.44 -3.38 3.40
C MET A 83 1.56 -2.51 2.14
N ALA A 84 1.00 -1.29 2.23
CA ALA A 84 1.16 -0.21 1.26
C ALA A 84 1.78 1.00 1.98
N ILE A 85 3.05 1.31 1.69
CA ILE A 85 3.83 2.32 2.40
C ILE A 85 3.99 3.55 1.51
N PHE A 86 3.34 4.64 1.93
CA PHE A 86 3.31 5.92 1.24
C PHE A 86 4.50 6.81 1.64
N LEU A 87 4.84 7.78 0.80
CA LEU A 87 5.73 8.92 1.11
C LEU A 87 7.12 8.53 1.66
N SER A 88 7.57 7.30 1.46
CA SER A 88 8.72 6.74 2.17
C SER A 88 9.86 6.25 1.27
N VAL A 89 9.70 6.31 -0.05
CA VAL A 89 10.68 5.76 -1.01
C VAL A 89 12.06 6.44 -0.92
N GLN A 90 12.12 7.72 -0.52
CA GLN A 90 13.39 8.43 -0.30
C GLN A 90 14.26 7.79 0.79
N ASN A 91 13.62 7.12 1.75
CA ASN A 91 14.26 6.49 2.90
C ASN A 91 14.15 4.97 2.81
N ILE A 92 14.27 4.40 1.60
CA ILE A 92 14.05 2.97 1.34
C ILE A 92 14.91 2.07 2.22
N ASP A 93 16.14 2.45 2.54
CA ASP A 93 17.01 1.70 3.46
C ASP A 93 16.38 1.60 4.85
N SER A 94 15.98 2.73 5.43
CA SER A 94 15.30 2.74 6.73
C SER A 94 13.96 2.00 6.71
N VAL A 95 13.25 2.01 5.59
CA VAL A 95 12.02 1.21 5.41
C VAL A 95 12.36 -0.27 5.52
N VAL A 96 13.38 -0.73 4.80
CA VAL A 96 13.83 -2.13 4.83
C VAL A 96 14.28 -2.53 6.23
N ASP A 97 15.12 -1.73 6.88
CA ASP A 97 15.64 -2.00 8.22
C ASP A 97 14.48 -2.16 9.23
N GLN A 98 13.51 -1.24 9.23
CA GLN A 98 12.37 -1.30 10.14
C GLN A 98 11.46 -2.51 9.90
N LEU A 99 11.30 -2.93 8.64
CA LEU A 99 10.51 -4.12 8.29
C LEU A 99 11.20 -5.40 8.77
N LEU A 100 12.51 -5.51 8.56
CA LEU A 100 13.32 -6.63 9.03
C LEU A 100 13.34 -6.70 10.57
N GLU A 101 13.60 -5.58 11.24
CA GLU A 101 13.56 -5.49 12.70
C GLU A 101 12.18 -5.80 13.29
N GLY A 102 11.11 -5.54 12.53
CA GLY A 102 9.74 -5.82 12.93
C GLY A 102 9.30 -7.27 12.67
N GLY A 103 10.14 -8.08 12.02
CA GLY A 103 9.95 -9.52 11.88
C GLY A 103 9.65 -10.03 10.47
N TYR A 104 9.61 -9.18 9.45
CA TYR A 104 9.52 -9.68 8.07
C TYR A 104 10.81 -10.45 7.70
N PRO A 105 10.70 -11.64 7.10
CA PRO A 105 11.84 -12.34 6.53
C PRO A 105 12.51 -11.54 5.40
N ALA A 106 13.84 -11.66 5.26
CA ALA A 106 14.60 -10.93 4.24
C ALA A 106 14.16 -11.25 2.80
N ASN A 107 13.67 -12.47 2.57
CA ASN A 107 13.12 -12.91 1.29
C ASN A 107 11.67 -12.47 1.03
N THR A 108 11.07 -11.66 1.91
CA THR A 108 9.70 -11.15 1.71
C THR A 108 9.63 -10.34 0.42
N PRO A 109 8.67 -10.65 -0.48
CA PRO A 109 8.51 -9.92 -1.73
C PRO A 109 8.16 -8.45 -1.51
N VAL A 110 8.77 -7.59 -2.34
CA VAL A 110 8.54 -6.14 -2.36
C VAL A 110 8.36 -5.69 -3.82
N ALA A 111 7.44 -4.78 -4.03
CA ALA A 111 7.30 -4.06 -5.28
C ALA A 111 7.27 -2.55 -5.01
N VAL A 112 8.01 -1.78 -5.81
CA VAL A 112 7.96 -0.32 -5.79
C VAL A 112 7.36 0.15 -7.10
N VAL A 113 6.20 0.79 -7.04
CA VAL A 113 5.47 1.28 -8.21
C VAL A 113 5.64 2.79 -8.28
N TYR A 114 6.40 3.24 -9.28
CA TYR A 114 6.60 4.64 -9.57
C TYR A 114 5.49 5.13 -10.48
N LYS A 115 4.87 6.25 -10.13
CA LYS A 115 3.82 6.91 -10.91
C LYS A 115 2.75 5.95 -11.44
N ALA A 116 2.17 5.12 -10.56
CA ALA A 116 1.10 4.20 -10.93
C ALA A 116 0.03 4.89 -11.80
N THR A 117 -0.33 4.27 -12.92
CA THR A 117 -1.30 4.75 -13.93
C THR A 117 -0.88 5.95 -14.80
N TRP A 118 0.32 6.49 -14.62
CA TRP A 118 0.85 7.56 -15.46
C TRP A 118 1.52 6.98 -16.72
N PRO A 119 1.68 7.79 -17.80
CA PRO A 119 2.35 7.32 -19.03
C PRO A 119 3.80 6.86 -18.82
N ASP A 120 4.49 7.44 -17.83
CA ASP A 120 5.86 7.11 -17.44
C ASP A 120 5.92 6.26 -16.16
N GLN A 121 4.89 5.42 -15.93
CA GLN A 121 4.89 4.42 -14.88
C GLN A 121 6.09 3.49 -15.02
N ASP A 122 6.72 3.19 -13.89
CA ASP A 122 7.79 2.19 -13.80
C ASP A 122 7.61 1.30 -12.57
N LEU A 123 8.23 0.13 -12.59
CA LEU A 123 8.02 -0.93 -11.62
C LEU A 123 9.33 -1.62 -11.28
N VAL A 124 9.70 -1.60 -9.99
CA VAL A 124 10.84 -2.35 -9.45
C VAL A 124 10.35 -3.46 -8.55
N ARG A 125 10.77 -4.71 -8.82
CA ARG A 125 10.45 -5.89 -8.00
C ARG A 125 11.70 -6.47 -7.37
N GLY A 126 11.55 -6.97 -6.15
CA GLY A 126 12.61 -7.64 -5.40
C GLY A 126 12.10 -8.26 -4.12
N THR A 127 13.02 -8.39 -3.19
CA THR A 127 12.77 -8.78 -1.81
C THR A 127 13.30 -7.70 -0.86
N LEU A 128 13.03 -7.80 0.42
CA LEU A 128 13.61 -6.89 1.40
C LEU A 128 15.15 -6.89 1.37
N GLU A 129 15.77 -7.99 0.92
CA GLU A 129 17.21 -8.11 0.81
C GLU A 129 17.82 -7.21 -0.27
N ASP A 130 17.13 -7.02 -1.41
CA ASP A 130 17.71 -6.37 -2.59
C ASP A 130 16.96 -5.12 -3.09
N ILE A 131 15.76 -4.88 -2.63
CA ILE A 131 14.90 -3.81 -3.17
C ILE A 131 15.52 -2.41 -3.02
N ALA A 132 16.23 -2.15 -1.93
CA ALA A 132 16.84 -0.84 -1.70
C ALA A 132 17.89 -0.50 -2.77
N GLY A 133 18.73 -1.47 -3.13
CA GLY A 133 19.70 -1.32 -4.22
C GLY A 133 19.02 -1.07 -5.56
N LYS A 134 18.05 -1.90 -5.91
CA LYS A 134 17.30 -1.80 -7.17
C LYS A 134 16.57 -0.46 -7.33
N VAL A 135 15.95 0.05 -6.27
CA VAL A 135 15.25 1.35 -6.29
C VAL A 135 16.22 2.51 -6.52
N LYS A 136 17.43 2.43 -5.91
CA LYS A 136 18.49 3.44 -6.11
C LYS A 136 19.03 3.39 -7.53
N GLU A 137 19.28 2.21 -8.09
CA GLU A 137 19.71 2.01 -9.49
C GLU A 137 18.67 2.56 -10.48
N ALA A 138 17.38 2.35 -10.21
CA ALA A 138 16.28 2.91 -11.00
C ALA A 138 16.12 4.44 -10.82
N GLY A 139 16.83 5.07 -9.89
CA GLY A 139 16.77 6.51 -9.63
C GLY A 139 15.44 7.01 -9.04
N ILE A 140 14.63 6.12 -8.48
CA ILE A 140 13.31 6.46 -7.92
C ILE A 140 13.47 7.11 -6.56
N LYS A 141 13.10 8.38 -6.44
CA LYS A 141 13.24 9.18 -5.20
C LYS A 141 11.93 9.72 -4.64
N LYS A 142 10.88 9.77 -5.43
CA LYS A 142 9.56 10.33 -5.07
C LYS A 142 8.45 9.75 -5.94
N THR A 143 7.20 10.04 -5.61
CA THR A 143 6.02 9.65 -6.41
C THR A 143 5.94 8.14 -6.64
N ALA A 144 6.35 7.37 -5.63
CA ALA A 144 6.33 5.93 -5.66
C ALA A 144 5.70 5.35 -4.40
N LEU A 145 5.08 4.21 -4.56
CA LEU A 145 4.46 3.43 -3.49
C LEU A 145 5.27 2.15 -3.28
N ILE A 146 5.55 1.82 -2.02
CA ILE A 146 6.23 0.58 -1.65
C ILE A 146 5.17 -0.41 -1.19
N LEU A 147 5.10 -1.56 -1.84
CA LEU A 147 4.23 -2.67 -1.48
C LEU A 147 5.07 -3.81 -0.91
N VAL A 148 4.65 -4.36 0.22
CA VAL A 148 5.41 -5.40 0.94
C VAL A 148 4.49 -6.51 1.38
N GLY A 149 4.86 -7.75 1.13
CA GLY A 149 4.18 -8.92 1.65
C GLY A 149 4.09 -10.10 0.69
N ARG A 150 3.70 -11.25 1.23
CA ARG A 150 3.60 -12.51 0.50
C ARG A 150 2.58 -12.51 -0.64
N PHE A 151 1.60 -11.60 -0.60
CA PHE A 151 0.61 -11.41 -1.68
C PHE A 151 1.24 -11.02 -3.03
N LEU A 152 2.49 -10.53 -3.03
CA LEU A 152 3.28 -10.25 -4.24
C LEU A 152 3.97 -11.49 -4.83
N GLY A 153 3.96 -12.60 -4.11
CA GLY A 153 4.55 -13.87 -4.53
C GLY A 153 3.64 -14.66 -5.47
N HIS A 154 4.04 -15.89 -5.75
CA HIS A 154 3.28 -16.81 -6.61
C HIS A 154 2.42 -17.78 -5.82
N GLU A 155 2.55 -17.82 -4.49
CA GLU A 155 1.73 -18.67 -3.63
C GLU A 155 0.35 -18.04 -3.49
N TYR A 156 -0.68 -18.75 -3.89
CA TYR A 156 -2.06 -18.34 -3.68
C TYR A 156 -2.96 -19.54 -3.52
N ASN A 157 -4.03 -19.36 -2.78
CA ASN A 157 -5.11 -20.33 -2.68
C ASN A 157 -6.37 -19.76 -3.32
N TYR A 158 -7.15 -20.63 -3.94
CA TYR A 158 -8.43 -20.23 -4.50
C TYR A 158 -9.40 -19.84 -3.39
N SER A 159 -10.15 -18.78 -3.61
CA SER A 159 -11.25 -18.43 -2.72
C SER A 159 -12.29 -19.55 -2.72
N LYS A 160 -12.64 -20.05 -1.54
CA LYS A 160 -13.73 -21.05 -1.39
C LYS A 160 -15.06 -20.58 -1.98
N LEU A 161 -15.27 -19.26 -2.03
CA LEU A 161 -16.48 -18.67 -2.60
C LEU A 161 -16.72 -19.09 -4.07
N TYR A 162 -15.63 -19.34 -4.82
CA TYR A 162 -15.71 -19.78 -6.23
C TYR A 162 -15.60 -21.31 -6.39
N ASP A 163 -15.44 -22.05 -5.30
CA ASP A 163 -15.44 -23.51 -5.32
C ASP A 163 -16.86 -24.01 -5.66
N LYS A 164 -16.96 -24.97 -6.59
CA LYS A 164 -18.25 -25.57 -7.01
C LYS A 164 -18.97 -26.28 -5.87
N TYR A 165 -18.23 -26.74 -4.87
CA TYR A 165 -18.78 -27.40 -3.67
C TYR A 165 -19.14 -26.45 -2.55
N PHE A 166 -18.92 -25.15 -2.73
CA PHE A 166 -19.26 -24.12 -1.74
C PHE A 166 -20.59 -23.47 -2.09
N GLY A 167 -21.65 -23.79 -1.31
CA GLY A 167 -22.94 -23.12 -1.42
C GLY A 167 -22.89 -21.73 -0.82
N HIS A 168 -23.56 -20.77 -1.45
CA HIS A 168 -23.73 -19.41 -0.96
C HIS A 168 -25.09 -18.86 -1.40
N GLU A 169 -25.48 -17.68 -0.92
CA GLU A 169 -26.79 -17.05 -1.11
C GLU A 169 -27.32 -17.08 -2.55
N TYR A 170 -26.46 -17.07 -3.56
CA TYR A 170 -26.80 -17.04 -4.99
C TYR A 170 -26.48 -18.34 -5.74
N ARG A 171 -25.98 -19.37 -5.05
CA ARG A 171 -25.60 -20.63 -5.68
C ARG A 171 -25.57 -21.78 -4.67
N ASP A 172 -26.32 -22.85 -4.94
CA ASP A 172 -26.22 -24.11 -4.20
C ASP A 172 -24.90 -24.84 -4.52
N SER A 173 -24.38 -25.61 -3.57
CA SER A 173 -23.26 -26.52 -3.80
C SER A 173 -23.71 -27.69 -4.70
N ILE A 174 -22.88 -28.10 -5.63
CA ILE A 174 -23.10 -29.24 -6.52
C ILE A 174 -22.55 -30.51 -5.83
#